data_ae751234855da602c05677f077739bc5
#
_entry.id   ae751234855da602c05677f077739bc5
#
_cell.length_a   1.000
_cell.length_b   1.000
_cell.length_c   1.000
_cell.angle_alpha   90.00
_cell.angle_beta   90.00
_cell.angle_gamma   90.00
#
_symmetry.space_group_name_H-M   'P 1'
#
loop_
_entity.id
_entity.type
_entity.pdbx_description
1 polymer ?
#
loop_
_entity_poly.entity_id
_entity_poly.type
_entity_poly.pdbx_seq_one_letter_code
_entity_poly.pdbx_strand_id
1 'polypeptide(L)'
;MLQRVGHTEAAVDLARLAGRLPSGVICEILNEDGTAARRPQLEKFAQEHGITFISVAQLVAHRLKNERLVHPVAEARLPTDHGTWRIVGYKNDVDEQEHVALVYGEVGDGENTLVRIHSKCLTGDVFHSLRCDCGWQLDTAMSLIAAEGRGVIVYLDQEGRGIGLLNKLKAYELQDRGADTVEANEQLGFKPDLRNYGIGAQILLDLGLKSIRPITNNPRKMVGLEGYGLRLGDRVPIVQPAHDENAEYLRTKRDKLGHLLAS
;
A
#
# COMPACT_ATOMS: atom_id res chain seq x y z
N MET A 1 14.98 6.77 8.04
CA MET A 1 14.09 7.62 7.22
C MET A 1 12.75 6.94 6.89
N LEU A 2 12.68 5.64 6.65
CA LEU A 2 11.40 4.98 6.34
C LEU A 2 10.38 5.02 7.49
N GLN A 3 10.85 4.99 8.74
CA GLN A 3 10.00 5.13 9.93
C GLN A 3 9.69 6.59 10.27
N ARG A 4 10.64 7.50 10.05
CA ARG A 4 10.49 8.94 10.26
C ARG A 4 11.00 9.69 9.03
N VAL A 5 10.09 10.36 8.34
CA VAL A 5 10.35 11.06 7.08
C VAL A 5 10.93 12.45 7.38
N GLY A 6 12.24 12.52 7.68
CA GLY A 6 12.92 13.75 8.04
C GLY A 6 14.26 13.93 7.32
N HIS A 7 14.74 15.17 7.25
CA HIS A 7 16.02 15.51 6.61
C HIS A 7 17.24 14.98 7.41
N THR A 8 17.12 14.87 8.72
CA THR A 8 18.15 14.27 9.58
C THR A 8 18.36 12.80 9.23
N GLU A 9 17.27 12.03 9.17
CA GLU A 9 17.30 10.63 8.79
C GLU A 9 17.76 10.45 7.34
N ALA A 10 17.38 11.38 6.45
CA ALA A 10 17.83 11.39 5.06
C ALA A 10 19.34 11.57 4.93
N ALA A 11 19.95 12.46 5.71
CA ALA A 11 21.40 12.66 5.71
C ALA A 11 22.18 11.40 6.11
N VAL A 12 21.71 10.71 7.16
CA VAL A 12 22.29 9.43 7.62
C VAL A 12 22.11 8.34 6.56
N ASP A 13 20.93 8.24 5.96
CA ASP A 13 20.64 7.24 4.94
C ASP A 13 21.43 7.47 3.65
N LEU A 14 21.62 8.71 3.21
CA LEU A 14 22.48 9.06 2.07
C LEU A 14 23.93 8.63 2.32
N ALA A 15 24.47 8.90 3.51
CA ALA A 15 25.82 8.47 3.87
C ALA A 15 25.94 6.94 3.83
N ARG A 16 24.95 6.20 4.37
CA ARG A 16 24.92 4.74 4.32
C ARG A 16 24.84 4.21 2.89
N LEU A 17 23.97 4.76 2.06
CA LEU A 17 23.81 4.36 0.65
C LEU A 17 25.07 4.65 -0.17
N ALA A 18 25.82 5.67 0.19
CA ALA A 18 27.12 5.98 -0.40
C ALA A 18 28.28 5.11 0.14
N GLY A 19 28.01 4.11 1.00
CA GLY A 19 29.02 3.25 1.60
C GLY A 19 29.93 3.98 2.61
N ARG A 20 29.43 5.06 3.22
CA ARG A 20 30.16 5.87 4.22
C ARG A 20 29.63 5.59 5.63
N LEU A 21 30.33 6.14 6.64
CA LEU A 21 29.83 6.14 8.01
C LEU A 21 28.42 6.78 8.05
N PRO A 22 27.44 6.18 8.77
CA PRO A 22 26.06 6.66 8.80
C PRO A 22 25.92 7.94 9.65
N SER A 23 26.59 9.00 9.21
CA SER A 23 26.52 10.34 9.80
C SER A 23 26.54 11.40 8.71
N GLY A 24 25.93 12.55 8.94
CA GLY A 24 25.90 13.66 8.00
C GLY A 24 25.77 14.99 8.72
N VAL A 25 26.41 16.03 8.16
CA VAL A 25 26.24 17.41 8.59
C VAL A 25 25.09 18.01 7.77
N ILE A 26 24.16 18.67 8.43
CA ILE A 26 23.02 19.34 7.81
C ILE A 26 23.04 20.83 8.18
N CYS A 27 22.60 21.67 7.26
CA CYS A 27 22.49 23.11 7.45
C CYS A 27 21.28 23.61 6.65
N GLU A 28 20.43 24.40 7.29
CA GLU A 28 19.31 25.05 6.63
C GLU A 28 19.82 26.17 5.71
N ILE A 29 19.21 26.24 4.50
CA ILE A 29 19.45 27.32 3.56
C ILE A 29 18.43 28.43 3.83
N LEU A 30 18.93 29.62 4.15
CA LEU A 30 18.12 30.80 4.44
C LEU A 30 18.12 31.76 3.25
N ASN A 31 17.02 32.47 3.07
CA ASN A 31 16.93 33.63 2.18
C ASN A 31 17.68 34.82 2.81
N GLU A 32 17.95 35.87 2.03
CA GLU A 32 18.61 37.10 2.50
C GLU A 32 17.88 37.79 3.66
N ASP A 33 16.57 37.62 3.73
CA ASP A 33 15.72 38.16 4.81
C ASP A 33 15.73 37.28 6.09
N GLY A 34 16.53 36.20 6.13
CA GLY A 34 16.62 35.28 7.25
C GLY A 34 15.52 34.22 7.33
N THR A 35 14.54 34.23 6.41
CA THR A 35 13.52 33.17 6.33
C THR A 35 14.07 31.89 5.71
N ALA A 36 13.54 30.72 6.09
CA ALA A 36 13.93 29.47 5.50
C ALA A 36 13.55 29.39 4.01
N ALA A 37 14.52 29.12 3.15
CA ALA A 37 14.31 28.97 1.72
C ALA A 37 13.33 27.80 1.43
N ARG A 38 12.41 28.01 0.50
CA ARG A 38 11.43 27.02 0.07
C ARG A 38 11.80 26.48 -1.31
N ARG A 39 11.07 25.49 -1.78
CA ARG A 39 11.40 24.75 -2.99
C ARG A 39 11.79 25.63 -4.19
N PRO A 40 11.07 26.69 -4.56
CA PRO A 40 11.46 27.53 -5.71
C PRO A 40 12.84 28.18 -5.54
N GLN A 41 13.14 28.70 -4.36
CA GLN A 41 14.44 29.31 -4.04
C GLN A 41 15.55 28.26 -4.01
N LEU A 42 15.27 27.07 -3.43
CA LEU A 42 16.25 25.98 -3.36
C LEU A 42 16.59 25.40 -4.74
N GLU A 43 15.63 25.29 -5.66
CA GLU A 43 15.86 24.84 -7.04
C GLU A 43 16.81 25.83 -7.77
N LYS A 44 16.57 27.15 -7.61
CA LYS A 44 17.43 28.17 -8.18
C LYS A 44 18.84 28.13 -7.56
N PHE A 45 18.92 28.07 -6.25
CA PHE A 45 20.19 27.96 -5.52
C PHE A 45 21.01 26.74 -5.97
N ALA A 46 20.36 25.58 -6.08
CA ALA A 46 21.01 24.35 -6.52
C ALA A 46 21.55 24.46 -7.95
N GLN A 47 20.81 25.11 -8.85
CA GLN A 47 21.22 25.35 -10.22
C GLN A 47 22.40 26.31 -10.31
N GLU A 48 22.37 27.44 -9.57
CA GLU A 48 23.42 28.45 -9.54
C GLU A 48 24.75 27.91 -9.00
N HIS A 49 24.69 27.00 -8.02
CA HIS A 49 25.88 26.44 -7.36
C HIS A 49 26.26 25.04 -7.85
N GLY A 50 25.57 24.49 -8.85
CA GLY A 50 25.85 23.15 -9.36
C GLY A 50 25.64 22.03 -8.33
N ILE A 51 24.71 22.21 -7.38
CA ILE A 51 24.43 21.27 -6.29
C ILE A 51 23.30 20.32 -6.68
N THR A 52 23.46 19.03 -6.40
CA THR A 52 22.38 18.05 -6.61
C THR A 52 21.21 18.33 -5.67
N PHE A 53 20.02 18.50 -6.24
CA PHE A 53 18.78 18.71 -5.50
C PHE A 53 17.91 17.46 -5.55
N ILE A 54 17.60 16.91 -4.39
CA ILE A 54 16.71 15.75 -4.23
C ILE A 54 15.66 16.02 -3.16
N SER A 55 14.54 15.32 -3.23
CA SER A 55 13.54 15.31 -2.16
C SER A 55 13.65 14.06 -1.29
N VAL A 56 13.23 14.19 -0.04
CA VAL A 56 13.11 13.04 0.86
C VAL A 56 12.18 11.97 0.27
N ALA A 57 11.13 12.37 -0.45
CA ALA A 57 10.22 11.44 -1.14
C ALA A 57 10.93 10.59 -2.22
N GLN A 58 11.85 11.18 -2.99
CA GLN A 58 12.66 10.43 -3.98
C GLN A 58 13.60 9.43 -3.30
N LEU A 59 14.19 9.81 -2.16
CA LEU A 59 15.04 8.90 -1.39
C LEU A 59 14.25 7.74 -0.77
N VAL A 60 13.03 8.02 -0.26
CA VAL A 60 12.10 6.97 0.20
C VAL A 60 11.79 6.00 -0.94
N ALA A 61 11.40 6.51 -2.10
CA ALA A 61 11.09 5.68 -3.28
C ALA A 61 12.29 4.83 -3.71
N HIS A 62 13.50 5.42 -3.71
CA HIS A 62 14.73 4.69 -4.03
C HIS A 62 14.98 3.53 -3.04
N ARG A 63 14.86 3.78 -1.74
CA ARG A 63 15.06 2.74 -0.72
C ARG A 63 14.01 1.64 -0.82
N LEU A 64 12.73 2.00 -0.92
CA LEU A 64 11.64 1.05 -1.08
C LEU A 64 11.81 0.14 -2.31
N LYS A 65 12.42 0.66 -3.39
CA LYS A 65 12.66 -0.09 -4.62
C LYS A 65 13.89 -1.01 -4.55
N ASN A 66 14.95 -0.60 -3.84
CA ASN A 66 16.27 -1.24 -3.93
C ASN A 66 16.66 -2.02 -2.67
N GLU A 67 15.96 -1.84 -1.55
CA GLU A 67 16.22 -2.55 -0.30
C GLU A 67 15.17 -3.63 -0.05
N ARG A 68 15.58 -4.77 0.50
CA ARG A 68 14.67 -5.77 1.02
C ARG A 68 14.23 -5.37 2.42
N LEU A 69 12.99 -4.92 2.56
CA LEU A 69 12.43 -4.39 3.80
C LEU A 69 11.41 -5.33 4.45
N VAL A 70 11.12 -6.47 3.82
CA VAL A 70 10.18 -7.48 4.32
C VAL A 70 10.93 -8.76 4.67
N HIS A 71 10.54 -9.37 5.78
CA HIS A 71 11.21 -10.55 6.31
C HIS A 71 10.15 -11.61 6.67
N PRO A 72 10.15 -12.79 6.03
CA PRO A 72 9.28 -13.89 6.45
C PRO A 72 9.73 -14.37 7.84
N VAL A 73 8.76 -14.59 8.72
CA VAL A 73 9.00 -14.97 10.13
C VAL A 73 8.57 -16.40 10.40
N ALA A 74 7.41 -16.77 9.88
CA ALA A 74 6.82 -18.09 10.10
C ALA A 74 5.91 -18.46 8.94
N GLU A 75 5.76 -19.75 8.70
CA GLU A 75 4.75 -20.26 7.77
C GLU A 75 4.03 -21.48 8.35
N ALA A 76 2.79 -21.67 7.94
CA ALA A 76 1.96 -22.78 8.35
C ALA A 76 0.94 -23.17 7.27
N ARG A 77 0.37 -24.35 7.41
CA ARG A 77 -0.79 -24.79 6.64
C ARG A 77 -2.05 -24.14 7.20
N LEU A 78 -2.88 -23.57 6.34
CA LEU A 78 -4.15 -22.94 6.68
C LEU A 78 -5.29 -23.61 5.88
N PRO A 79 -6.02 -24.58 6.44
CA PRO A 79 -7.23 -25.12 5.82
C PRO A 79 -8.38 -24.12 5.95
N THR A 80 -9.12 -23.91 4.86
CA THR A 80 -10.26 -23.00 4.74
C THR A 80 -11.36 -23.65 3.90
N ASP A 81 -12.53 -23.04 3.83
CA ASP A 81 -13.63 -23.48 2.96
C ASP A 81 -13.27 -23.40 1.47
N HIS A 82 -12.25 -22.57 1.11
CA HIS A 82 -11.70 -22.46 -0.25
C HIS A 82 -10.50 -23.40 -0.48
N GLY A 83 -10.31 -24.40 0.36
CA GLY A 83 -9.20 -25.35 0.26
C GLY A 83 -8.05 -25.05 1.22
N THR A 84 -6.90 -25.68 0.99
CA THR A 84 -5.74 -25.57 1.89
C THR A 84 -4.74 -24.58 1.32
N TRP A 85 -4.44 -23.54 2.08
CA TRP A 85 -3.47 -22.50 1.80
C TRP A 85 -2.21 -22.69 2.63
N ARG A 86 -1.11 -22.12 2.19
CA ARG A 86 0.08 -21.85 2.99
C ARG A 86 0.01 -20.39 3.43
N ILE A 87 0.00 -20.13 4.74
CA ILE A 87 0.07 -18.79 5.29
C ILE A 87 1.50 -18.47 5.68
N VAL A 88 2.01 -17.31 5.27
CA VAL A 88 3.34 -16.80 5.62
C VAL A 88 3.20 -15.46 6.32
N GLY A 89 3.72 -15.37 7.54
CA GLY A 89 3.77 -14.13 8.32
C GLY A 89 5.02 -13.33 8.00
N TYR A 90 4.86 -12.01 7.84
CA TYR A 90 5.91 -11.06 7.50
C TYR A 90 6.02 -9.94 8.52
N LYS A 91 7.26 -9.61 8.91
CA LYS A 91 7.66 -8.33 9.50
C LYS A 91 8.28 -7.43 8.45
N ASN A 92 8.36 -6.14 8.76
CA ASN A 92 8.98 -5.17 7.86
C ASN A 92 9.80 -4.14 8.65
N ASP A 93 10.75 -3.44 7.98
CA ASP A 93 11.64 -2.44 8.58
C ASP A 93 11.03 -1.02 8.56
N VAL A 94 9.82 -0.85 8.01
CA VAL A 94 9.16 0.45 7.83
C VAL A 94 8.31 0.82 9.03
N ASP A 95 7.57 -0.15 9.55
CA ASP A 95 6.67 -0.02 10.69
C ASP A 95 6.62 -1.32 11.51
N GLU A 96 5.84 -1.34 12.58
CA GLU A 96 5.68 -2.52 13.45
C GLU A 96 4.49 -3.39 13.02
N GLN A 97 3.88 -3.14 11.86
CA GLN A 97 2.72 -3.90 11.40
C GLN A 97 3.13 -5.28 10.91
N GLU A 98 2.32 -6.26 11.22
CA GLU A 98 2.49 -7.64 10.77
C GLU A 98 1.59 -7.90 9.56
N HIS A 99 2.19 -8.37 8.48
CA HIS A 99 1.49 -8.69 7.25
C HIS A 99 1.47 -10.20 7.02
N VAL A 100 0.51 -10.68 6.25
CA VAL A 100 0.49 -12.10 5.87
C VAL A 100 0.31 -12.27 4.38
N ALA A 101 0.90 -13.33 3.85
CA ALA A 101 0.59 -13.83 2.51
C ALA A 101 -0.09 -15.20 2.62
N LEU A 102 -1.18 -15.38 1.88
CA LEU A 102 -1.83 -16.65 1.66
C LEU A 102 -1.44 -17.15 0.27
N VAL A 103 -0.79 -18.29 0.18
CA VAL A 103 -0.34 -18.90 -1.05
C VAL A 103 -1.14 -20.16 -1.31
N TYR A 104 -1.80 -20.25 -2.46
CA TYR A 104 -2.54 -21.42 -2.91
C TYR A 104 -1.76 -22.14 -4.02
N GLY A 105 -1.59 -23.45 -3.90
CA GLY A 105 -0.81 -24.23 -4.83
C GLY A 105 0.68 -23.83 -4.91
N GLU A 106 1.34 -24.24 -5.97
CA GLU A 106 2.74 -23.90 -6.21
C GLU A 106 2.85 -22.66 -7.12
N VAL A 107 3.62 -21.68 -6.72
CA VAL A 107 3.83 -20.43 -7.49
C VAL A 107 4.67 -20.69 -8.74
N GLY A 108 5.39 -21.81 -8.76
CA GLY A 108 6.18 -22.29 -9.89
C GLY A 108 7.32 -21.33 -10.27
N ASP A 109 7.35 -20.92 -11.54
CA ASP A 109 8.36 -19.98 -12.07
C ASP A 109 8.12 -18.51 -11.71
N GLY A 110 7.03 -18.22 -10.98
CA GLY A 110 6.62 -16.87 -10.56
C GLY A 110 5.98 -16.05 -11.66
N GLU A 111 5.64 -16.66 -12.80
CA GLU A 111 5.08 -15.94 -13.95
C GLU A 111 3.55 -16.05 -13.99
N ASN A 112 2.92 -14.95 -14.41
CA ASN A 112 1.48 -14.85 -14.69
C ASN A 112 0.59 -15.35 -13.52
N THR A 113 1.02 -15.07 -12.29
CA THR A 113 0.34 -15.54 -11.07
C THR A 113 -0.86 -14.65 -10.73
N LEU A 114 -1.99 -15.26 -10.38
CA LEU A 114 -3.17 -14.52 -9.93
C LEU A 114 -2.94 -13.97 -8.51
N VAL A 115 -3.10 -12.66 -8.32
CA VAL A 115 -2.74 -12.00 -7.07
C VAL A 115 -3.80 -11.00 -6.59
N ARG A 116 -4.12 -11.07 -5.32
CA ARG A 116 -4.89 -10.03 -4.62
C ARG A 116 -4.02 -9.36 -3.55
N ILE A 117 -3.86 -8.04 -3.61
CA ILE A 117 -3.39 -7.27 -2.46
C ILE A 117 -4.62 -6.73 -1.75
N HIS A 118 -4.86 -7.23 -0.55
CA HIS A 118 -5.99 -6.88 0.30
C HIS A 118 -5.51 -6.07 1.51
N SER A 119 -6.07 -4.90 1.74
CA SER A 119 -5.83 -4.14 2.97
C SER A 119 -6.89 -4.52 3.99
N LYS A 120 -6.46 -4.86 5.20
CA LYS A 120 -7.30 -5.24 6.34
C LYS A 120 -8.51 -4.32 6.50
N CYS A 121 -9.63 -4.93 6.73
CA CYS A 121 -10.88 -4.28 7.06
C CYS A 121 -11.64 -5.12 8.08
N LEU A 122 -11.35 -4.95 9.37
CA LEU A 122 -11.93 -5.77 10.44
C LEU A 122 -13.45 -5.88 10.33
N THR A 123 -14.12 -4.76 10.07
CA THR A 123 -15.59 -4.73 9.98
C THR A 123 -16.13 -5.51 8.77
N GLY A 124 -15.46 -5.44 7.63
CA GLY A 124 -15.88 -6.18 6.42
C GLY A 124 -15.41 -7.62 6.41
N ASP A 125 -14.13 -7.86 6.75
CA ASP A 125 -13.51 -9.17 6.59
C ASP A 125 -13.93 -10.16 7.69
N VAL A 126 -14.18 -9.68 8.93
CA VAL A 126 -14.50 -10.52 10.09
C VAL A 126 -15.97 -10.39 10.49
N PHE A 127 -16.50 -9.16 10.53
CA PHE A 127 -17.86 -8.92 10.99
C PHE A 127 -18.88 -8.86 9.85
N HIS A 128 -18.46 -9.05 8.60
CA HIS A 128 -19.31 -9.08 7.40
C HIS A 128 -20.19 -7.83 7.26
N SER A 129 -19.63 -6.66 7.62
CA SER A 129 -20.32 -5.38 7.51
C SER A 129 -20.75 -5.09 6.08
N LEU A 130 -22.00 -4.70 5.91
CA LEU A 130 -22.59 -4.33 4.62
C LEU A 130 -22.21 -2.92 4.16
N ARG A 131 -21.54 -2.11 4.99
CA ARG A 131 -21.08 -0.75 4.63
C ARG A 131 -20.01 -0.71 3.54
N CYS A 132 -19.35 -1.84 3.27
CA CYS A 132 -18.28 -1.93 2.28
C CYS A 132 -18.28 -3.29 1.58
N ASP A 133 -17.50 -3.39 0.52
CA ASP A 133 -17.31 -4.61 -0.28
C ASP A 133 -16.08 -5.45 0.14
N CYS A 134 -15.41 -5.14 1.25
CA CYS A 134 -14.11 -5.73 1.59
C CYS A 134 -14.18 -7.24 1.83
N GLY A 135 -15.06 -7.71 2.74
CA GLY A 135 -15.20 -9.13 3.03
C GLY A 135 -15.60 -9.94 1.80
N TRP A 136 -16.58 -9.44 1.02
CA TRP A 136 -16.97 -10.06 -0.24
C TRP A 136 -15.80 -10.14 -1.23
N GLN A 137 -14.99 -9.09 -1.34
CA GLN A 137 -13.81 -9.08 -2.20
C GLN A 137 -12.74 -10.08 -1.75
N LEU A 138 -12.54 -10.25 -0.45
CA LEU A 138 -11.59 -11.23 0.08
C LEU A 138 -12.05 -12.65 -0.26
N ASP A 139 -13.30 -12.98 0.05
CA ASP A 139 -13.91 -14.28 -0.22
C ASP A 139 -13.90 -14.63 -1.72
N THR A 140 -14.33 -13.70 -2.54
CA THR A 140 -14.31 -13.88 -4.01
C THR A 140 -12.88 -14.07 -4.54
N ALA A 141 -11.89 -13.34 -4.02
CA ALA A 141 -10.50 -13.51 -4.43
C ALA A 141 -9.96 -14.89 -4.02
N MET A 142 -10.31 -15.39 -2.84
CA MET A 142 -9.97 -16.76 -2.41
C MET A 142 -10.60 -17.79 -3.34
N SER A 143 -11.87 -17.64 -3.69
CA SER A 143 -12.58 -18.53 -4.63
C SER A 143 -11.94 -18.54 -6.02
N LEU A 144 -11.61 -17.36 -6.57
CA LEU A 144 -10.97 -17.24 -7.89
C LEU A 144 -9.59 -17.90 -7.94
N ILE A 145 -8.78 -17.69 -6.91
CA ILE A 145 -7.44 -18.28 -6.82
C ILE A 145 -7.51 -19.79 -6.63
N ALA A 146 -8.45 -20.28 -5.81
CA ALA A 146 -8.65 -21.71 -5.64
C ALA A 146 -9.09 -22.39 -6.93
N ALA A 147 -10.01 -21.77 -7.69
CA ALA A 147 -10.45 -22.24 -8.99
C ALA A 147 -9.34 -22.25 -10.06
N GLU A 148 -8.43 -21.26 -10.01
CA GLU A 148 -7.24 -21.21 -10.86
C GLU A 148 -6.22 -22.33 -10.52
N GLY A 149 -6.26 -22.82 -9.26
CA GLY A 149 -5.33 -23.82 -8.73
C GLY A 149 -4.01 -23.26 -8.22
N ARG A 150 -3.71 -21.98 -8.43
CA ARG A 150 -2.52 -21.29 -7.90
C ARG A 150 -2.74 -19.77 -7.78
N GLY A 151 -2.15 -19.17 -6.79
CA GLY A 151 -2.14 -17.71 -6.63
C GLY A 151 -1.79 -17.25 -5.23
N VAL A 152 -1.81 -15.94 -5.02
CA VAL A 152 -1.39 -15.31 -3.76
C VAL A 152 -2.36 -14.22 -3.35
N ILE A 153 -2.70 -14.19 -2.07
CA ILE A 153 -3.32 -13.04 -1.42
C ILE A 153 -2.31 -12.43 -0.45
N VAL A 154 -1.95 -11.17 -0.65
CA VAL A 154 -1.20 -10.40 0.33
C VAL A 154 -2.20 -9.61 1.17
N TYR A 155 -2.30 -9.94 2.45
CA TYR A 155 -3.17 -9.27 3.41
C TYR A 155 -2.35 -8.30 4.25
N LEU A 156 -2.54 -6.99 3.98
CA LEU A 156 -1.79 -5.92 4.61
C LEU A 156 -2.52 -5.35 5.81
N ASP A 157 -1.85 -5.26 6.96
CA ASP A 157 -2.39 -4.61 8.16
C ASP A 157 -2.40 -3.08 7.99
N GLN A 158 -3.30 -2.58 7.15
CA GLN A 158 -3.48 -1.16 6.83
C GLN A 158 -4.96 -0.77 6.95
N GLU A 159 -5.50 -0.97 8.17
CA GLU A 159 -6.91 -0.71 8.48
C GLU A 159 -7.30 0.74 8.18
N GLY A 160 -8.54 0.93 7.69
CA GLY A 160 -9.09 2.26 7.42
C GLY A 160 -8.31 3.05 6.37
N ARG A 161 -7.66 2.39 5.40
CA ARG A 161 -6.74 3.01 4.43
C ARG A 161 -5.51 3.65 5.10
N GLY A 162 -5.05 3.06 6.20
CA GLY A 162 -3.87 3.49 6.95
C GLY A 162 -4.16 4.44 8.12
N ILE A 163 -5.43 4.81 8.39
CA ILE A 163 -5.77 5.66 9.54
C ILE A 163 -6.05 4.86 10.83
N GLY A 164 -6.10 3.55 10.73
CA GLY A 164 -6.38 2.64 11.84
C GLY A 164 -7.86 2.48 12.17
N LEU A 165 -8.18 1.46 12.98
CA LEU A 165 -9.55 1.07 13.31
C LEU A 165 -10.34 2.18 14.01
N LEU A 166 -9.76 2.80 15.05
CA LEU A 166 -10.49 3.79 15.85
C LEU A 166 -10.85 5.04 15.03
N ASN A 167 -9.95 5.53 14.17
CA ASN A 167 -10.26 6.67 13.32
C ASN A 167 -11.25 6.28 12.21
N LYS A 168 -11.21 5.03 11.73
CA LYS A 168 -12.24 4.51 10.83
C LYS A 168 -13.63 4.52 11.48
N LEU A 169 -13.76 4.17 12.76
CA LEU A 169 -15.03 4.25 13.48
C LEU A 169 -15.52 5.70 13.62
N LYS A 170 -14.61 6.65 13.90
CA LYS A 170 -14.97 8.08 13.87
C LYS A 170 -15.42 8.54 12.47
N ALA A 171 -14.77 8.04 11.41
CA ALA A 171 -15.22 8.30 10.05
C ALA A 171 -16.63 7.74 9.78
N TYR A 172 -16.97 6.58 10.35
CA TYR A 172 -18.33 6.02 10.27
C TYR A 172 -19.37 6.93 10.96
N GLU A 173 -19.06 7.49 12.12
CA GLU A 173 -19.94 8.47 12.78
C GLU A 173 -20.18 9.71 11.91
N LEU A 174 -19.17 10.19 11.19
CA LEU A 174 -19.32 11.31 10.24
C LEU A 174 -20.16 10.90 9.02
N GLN A 175 -19.99 9.68 8.52
CA GLN A 175 -20.79 9.16 7.42
C GLN A 175 -22.27 8.99 7.81
N ASP A 176 -22.56 8.56 9.04
CA ASP A 176 -23.94 8.49 9.57
C ASP A 176 -24.61 9.88 9.66
N ARG A 177 -23.81 10.95 9.62
CA ARG A 177 -24.27 12.35 9.56
C ARG A 177 -24.27 12.95 8.15
N GLY A 178 -24.00 12.12 7.12
CA GLY A 178 -24.09 12.50 5.70
C GLY A 178 -22.77 12.84 5.00
N ALA A 179 -21.61 12.72 5.65
CA ALA A 179 -20.33 12.84 4.95
C ALA A 179 -20.06 11.58 4.12
N ASP A 180 -19.39 11.72 2.98
CA ASP A 180 -18.85 10.53 2.31
C ASP A 180 -17.50 10.09 2.86
N THR A 181 -16.97 8.95 2.39
CA THR A 181 -15.71 8.39 2.92
C THR A 181 -14.49 9.31 2.76
N VAL A 182 -14.42 10.11 1.71
CA VAL A 182 -13.32 11.05 1.46
C VAL A 182 -13.45 12.25 2.40
N GLU A 183 -14.63 12.85 2.43
CA GLU A 183 -14.96 14.00 3.31
C GLU A 183 -14.78 13.66 4.79
N ALA A 184 -15.21 12.47 5.22
CA ALA A 184 -15.02 12.03 6.59
C ALA A 184 -13.52 11.92 6.96
N ASN A 185 -12.67 11.41 6.07
CA ASN A 185 -11.23 11.36 6.32
C ASN A 185 -10.61 12.77 6.38
N GLU A 186 -10.98 13.66 5.47
CA GLU A 186 -10.49 15.04 5.44
C GLU A 186 -10.91 15.84 6.68
N GLN A 187 -12.14 15.67 7.16
CA GLN A 187 -12.61 16.28 8.42
C GLN A 187 -11.83 15.79 9.64
N LEU A 188 -11.33 14.55 9.60
CA LEU A 188 -10.44 14.01 10.64
C LEU A 188 -8.96 14.40 10.44
N GLY A 189 -8.62 15.19 9.42
CA GLY A 189 -7.26 15.64 9.12
C GLY A 189 -6.39 14.64 8.37
N PHE A 190 -6.97 13.59 7.79
CA PHE A 190 -6.25 12.58 7.03
C PHE A 190 -6.37 12.79 5.52
N LYS A 191 -5.34 12.36 4.79
CA LYS A 191 -5.44 12.21 3.33
C LYS A 191 -6.42 11.07 2.99
N PRO A 192 -7.06 11.10 1.81
CA PRO A 192 -8.03 10.08 1.39
C PRO A 192 -7.49 8.65 1.37
N ASP A 193 -6.20 8.47 1.14
CA ASP A 193 -5.54 7.15 1.10
C ASP A 193 -4.08 7.28 1.52
N LEU A 194 -3.70 6.65 2.65
CA LEU A 194 -2.35 6.62 3.21
C LEU A 194 -1.65 5.26 3.00
N ARG A 195 -2.28 4.32 2.28
CA ARG A 195 -1.74 2.96 2.12
C ARG A 195 -0.44 2.95 1.34
N ASN A 196 0.48 2.11 1.80
CA ASN A 196 1.73 1.80 1.11
C ASN A 196 1.64 0.41 0.45
N TYR A 197 1.62 0.39 -0.88
CA TYR A 197 1.58 -0.87 -1.63
C TYR A 197 2.96 -1.46 -1.89
N GLY A 198 4.03 -0.73 -1.58
CA GLY A 198 5.41 -1.18 -1.74
C GLY A 198 5.76 -2.40 -0.89
N ILE A 199 5.26 -2.45 0.35
CA ILE A 199 5.40 -3.64 1.21
C ILE A 199 4.74 -4.85 0.55
N GLY A 200 3.54 -4.69 -0.01
CA GLY A 200 2.87 -5.76 -0.75
C GLY A 200 3.65 -6.24 -1.97
N ALA A 201 4.26 -5.33 -2.73
CA ALA A 201 5.13 -5.67 -3.85
C ALA A 201 6.37 -6.46 -3.40
N GLN A 202 7.01 -6.03 -2.32
CA GLN A 202 8.19 -6.72 -1.77
C GLN A 202 7.85 -8.13 -1.25
N ILE A 203 6.68 -8.32 -0.62
CA ILE A 203 6.21 -9.65 -0.22
C ILE A 203 6.03 -10.56 -1.45
N LEU A 204 5.44 -10.05 -2.54
CA LEU A 204 5.29 -10.81 -3.77
C LEU A 204 6.64 -11.20 -4.40
N LEU A 205 7.60 -10.27 -4.41
CA LEU A 205 8.96 -10.55 -4.89
C LEU A 205 9.69 -11.56 -3.99
N ASP A 206 9.52 -11.49 -2.68
CA ASP A 206 10.10 -12.45 -1.72
C ASP A 206 9.53 -13.86 -1.92
N LEU A 207 8.26 -13.98 -2.29
CA LEU A 207 7.62 -15.24 -2.69
C LEU A 207 8.06 -15.76 -4.07
N GLY A 208 8.94 -15.02 -4.77
CA GLY A 208 9.49 -15.42 -6.07
C GLY A 208 8.64 -15.02 -7.28
N LEU A 209 7.63 -14.18 -7.12
CA LEU A 209 6.80 -13.72 -8.24
C LEU A 209 7.57 -12.73 -9.12
N LYS A 210 7.41 -12.87 -10.45
CA LYS A 210 8.02 -12.01 -11.48
C LYS A 210 6.98 -11.26 -12.29
N SER A 211 5.85 -11.93 -12.58
CA SER A 211 4.70 -11.29 -13.22
C SER A 211 3.40 -11.77 -12.60
N ILE A 212 2.41 -10.87 -12.55
CA ILE A 212 1.15 -11.10 -11.85
C ILE A 212 -0.05 -10.68 -12.68
N ARG A 213 -1.19 -11.34 -12.48
CA ARG A 213 -2.52 -10.88 -12.89
C ARG A 213 -3.25 -10.34 -11.66
N PRO A 214 -3.33 -9.01 -11.50
CA PRO A 214 -3.87 -8.42 -10.29
C PRO A 214 -5.41 -8.48 -10.25
N ILE A 215 -5.97 -9.05 -9.19
CA ILE A 215 -7.40 -9.00 -8.88
C ILE A 215 -7.68 -7.63 -8.22
N THR A 216 -8.11 -6.66 -9.02
CA THR A 216 -8.32 -5.29 -8.52
C THR A 216 -9.21 -4.46 -9.46
N ASN A 217 -9.90 -3.47 -8.89
CA ASN A 217 -10.55 -2.40 -9.64
C ASN A 217 -9.85 -1.05 -9.45
N ASN A 218 -8.74 -1.01 -8.68
CA ASN A 218 -8.02 0.23 -8.38
C ASN A 218 -6.77 0.37 -9.26
N PRO A 219 -6.74 1.28 -10.25
CA PRO A 219 -5.60 1.46 -11.13
C PRO A 219 -4.35 1.95 -10.39
N ARG A 220 -4.50 2.69 -9.28
CA ARG A 220 -3.36 3.15 -8.47
C ARG A 220 -2.55 2.00 -7.86
N LYS A 221 -3.21 0.87 -7.55
CA LYS A 221 -2.52 -0.33 -7.08
C LYS A 221 -1.59 -0.90 -8.15
N MET A 222 -2.00 -0.86 -9.41
CA MET A 222 -1.22 -1.37 -10.53
C MET A 222 0.09 -0.57 -10.71
N VAL A 223 -0.01 0.75 -10.83
CA VAL A 223 1.16 1.63 -10.98
C VAL A 223 2.15 1.47 -9.82
N GLY A 224 1.62 1.31 -8.61
CA GLY A 224 2.45 1.06 -7.42
C GLY A 224 3.30 -0.21 -7.51
N LEU A 225 2.80 -1.27 -8.13
CA LEU A 225 3.48 -2.57 -8.20
C LEU A 225 4.58 -2.62 -9.28
N GLU A 226 4.33 -2.02 -10.45
CA GLU A 226 5.33 -1.95 -11.55
C GLU A 226 6.61 -1.24 -11.11
N GLY A 227 6.47 -0.20 -10.29
CA GLY A 227 7.59 0.55 -9.74
C GLY A 227 8.62 -0.30 -8.97
N TYR A 228 8.21 -1.49 -8.51
CA TYR A 228 9.06 -2.43 -7.76
C TYR A 228 9.62 -3.57 -8.61
N GLY A 229 9.38 -3.58 -9.91
CA GLY A 229 9.94 -4.60 -10.82
C GLY A 229 9.02 -5.80 -11.08
N LEU A 230 7.79 -5.79 -10.58
CA LEU A 230 6.77 -6.77 -10.96
C LEU A 230 6.19 -6.41 -12.33
N ARG A 231 6.15 -7.37 -13.24
CA ARG A 231 5.45 -7.21 -14.52
C ARG A 231 3.95 -7.46 -14.31
N LEU A 232 3.12 -6.56 -14.82
CA LEU A 232 1.67 -6.70 -14.74
C LEU A 232 1.13 -7.31 -16.03
N GLY A 233 0.38 -8.39 -15.88
CA GLY A 233 -0.48 -8.95 -16.90
C GLY A 233 -1.91 -8.38 -16.83
N ASP A 234 -2.85 -9.10 -17.41
CA ASP A 234 -4.24 -8.67 -17.47
C ASP A 234 -4.86 -8.52 -16.07
N ARG A 235 -5.55 -7.41 -15.88
CA ARG A 235 -6.31 -7.14 -14.68
C ARG A 235 -7.54 -8.06 -14.60
N VAL A 236 -7.73 -8.69 -13.46
CA VAL A 236 -8.95 -9.44 -13.16
C VAL A 236 -9.90 -8.55 -12.35
N PRO A 237 -11.07 -8.19 -12.90
CA PRO A 237 -12.04 -7.36 -12.21
C PRO A 237 -12.70 -8.10 -11.05
N ILE A 238 -13.06 -7.36 -9.99
CA ILE A 238 -13.75 -7.90 -8.82
C ILE A 238 -14.81 -6.88 -8.36
N VAL A 239 -16.02 -7.02 -8.86
CA VAL A 239 -17.10 -6.05 -8.66
C VAL A 239 -18.26 -6.73 -7.95
N GLN A 240 -18.52 -6.30 -6.70
CA GLN A 240 -19.74 -6.68 -5.99
C GLN A 240 -20.93 -5.89 -6.56
N PRO A 241 -22.07 -6.52 -6.81
CA PRO A 241 -23.32 -5.79 -7.08
C PRO A 241 -23.62 -4.81 -5.94
N ALA A 242 -24.04 -3.59 -6.31
CA ALA A 242 -24.46 -2.61 -5.32
C ALA A 242 -25.74 -3.04 -4.62
N HIS A 243 -25.86 -2.72 -3.33
CA HIS A 243 -27.07 -2.84 -2.53
C HIS A 243 -27.22 -1.57 -1.68
N ASP A 244 -28.36 -1.40 -1.03
CA ASP A 244 -28.73 -0.14 -0.34
C ASP A 244 -27.64 0.37 0.61
N GLU A 245 -27.00 -0.52 1.38
CA GLU A 245 -26.02 -0.15 2.39
C GLU A 245 -24.62 0.21 1.83
N ASN A 246 -24.24 -0.27 0.61
CA ASN A 246 -22.92 -0.01 0.04
C ASN A 246 -22.93 0.84 -1.24
N ALA A 247 -24.10 1.20 -1.76
CA ALA A 247 -24.21 1.93 -3.03
C ALA A 247 -23.44 3.26 -3.00
N GLU A 248 -23.55 4.04 -1.91
CA GLU A 248 -22.85 5.30 -1.75
C GLU A 248 -21.33 5.10 -1.63
N TYR A 249 -20.90 4.10 -0.89
CA TYR A 249 -19.48 3.73 -0.77
C TYR A 249 -18.88 3.34 -2.13
N LEU A 250 -19.59 2.54 -2.93
CA LEU A 250 -19.13 2.16 -4.28
C LEU A 250 -19.11 3.35 -5.23
N ARG A 251 -20.10 4.27 -5.13
CA ARG A 251 -20.12 5.53 -5.87
C ARG A 251 -18.90 6.38 -5.54
N THR A 252 -18.61 6.58 -4.27
CA THR A 252 -17.41 7.33 -3.81
C THR A 252 -16.12 6.69 -4.33
N LYS A 253 -16.01 5.36 -4.34
CA LYS A 253 -14.85 4.65 -4.91
C LYS A 253 -14.70 4.93 -6.41
N ARG A 254 -15.80 4.96 -7.17
CA ARG A 254 -15.78 5.25 -8.60
C ARG A 254 -15.45 6.72 -8.85
N ASP A 255 -16.22 7.64 -8.27
CA ASP A 255 -16.24 9.05 -8.65
C ASP A 255 -15.10 9.86 -8.03
N LYS A 256 -14.73 9.60 -6.77
CA LYS A 256 -13.68 10.33 -6.05
C LYS A 256 -12.33 9.60 -6.00
N LEU A 257 -12.31 8.27 -6.09
CA LEU A 257 -11.08 7.48 -5.96
C LEU A 257 -10.63 6.82 -7.28
N GLY A 258 -11.39 6.98 -8.38
CA GLY A 258 -11.03 6.51 -9.71
C GLY A 258 -11.01 4.99 -9.88
N HIS A 259 -11.84 4.27 -9.11
CA HIS A 259 -11.99 2.83 -9.28
C HIS A 259 -12.75 2.48 -10.57
N LEU A 260 -12.30 1.43 -11.26
CA LEU A 260 -12.93 0.89 -12.46
C LEU A 260 -14.12 0.00 -12.08
N LEU A 261 -15.23 0.63 -11.75
CA LEU A 261 -16.51 -0.02 -11.43
C LEU A 261 -17.48 0.28 -12.57
N ALA A 262 -18.31 -0.73 -12.95
CA ALA A 262 -19.40 -0.51 -13.90
C ALA A 262 -20.41 0.51 -13.33
N SER A 263 -21.00 1.31 -14.21
CA SER A 263 -22.07 2.28 -13.89
C SER A 263 -23.34 1.57 -13.52
#